data_295467a1fa03970fb6fec49e7fa825e1
#
_entry.id   295467a1fa03970fb6fec49e7fa825e1
#
_cell.length_a   1.000
_cell.length_b   1.000
_cell.length_c   1.000
_cell.angle_alpha   90.00
_cell.angle_beta   90.00
_cell.angle_gamma   90.00
#
_symmetry.space_group_name_H-M   'P 1'
#
loop_
_entity.id
_entity.type
_entity.pdbx_description
1 polymer ?
#
loop_
_entity_poly.entity_id
_entity_poly.type
_entity_poly.pdbx_seq_one_letter_code
_entity_poly.pdbx_strand_id
1 'polypeptide(L)'
;PYNGPNNVLSVIAAKGLQVSVVSNATNPLADQIALWPNDEHPTHLFMAIETGRNATGTNASLQVIDLNGNPDSNVRTVLTGLTSGDPIRRTPWGTILVGEEAGDGAMYEIFDPLHVGLGTPAMITNRATGGNTDPTHVFKRKALGALAYEGLGILPDGTTYYGDERRPGPTTAGGAIYKYVPDPTVAYSGLPVTTGIAAVSPAGSPYALGKIYGMRLGTNSGNTDNGQGSEIGKGVWVPITTVPDGNIDLRLAQDSLHLTGYYRPEDMDVDEAAVAQGIRRVCWTNTGRMSNGGNSVVEEAATYGEVMCMVDELKTGAVTNSRPFVTRFFAGGPDANFFDNLDFQPGTGRMVVLEDGEVEVVTDHGTELRGNDVWMLLPDGDDRDVQSDGAIRILSLTDTGAEPTGWIFDASGETATSTFNTEYQTSEPC
;
A
#
# COMPACT_ATOMS: atom_id res chain seq x y z
N PRO A 1 -8.13 -22.70 16.28
CA PRO A 1 -6.78 -22.22 16.50
C PRO A 1 -5.79 -23.11 15.78
N TYR A 2 -4.85 -22.51 15.06
CA TYR A 2 -3.75 -23.20 14.42
C TYR A 2 -2.54 -23.21 15.37
N ASN A 3 -2.05 -24.40 15.67
CA ASN A 3 -0.86 -24.60 16.52
C ASN A 3 0.14 -25.47 15.76
N GLY A 4 0.81 -24.91 14.76
CA GLY A 4 1.91 -25.58 14.06
C GLY A 4 3.19 -25.63 14.89
N PRO A 5 4.12 -26.57 14.59
CA PRO A 5 5.32 -26.79 15.42
C PRO A 5 6.31 -25.59 15.42
N ASN A 6 6.16 -24.66 14.51
CA ASN A 6 7.01 -23.46 14.40
C ASN A 6 6.21 -22.16 14.61
N ASN A 7 5.05 -22.28 15.22
CA ASN A 7 4.15 -21.15 15.36
C ASN A 7 4.61 -20.25 16.52
N VAL A 8 5.07 -19.05 16.18
CA VAL A 8 5.36 -17.99 17.16
C VAL A 8 4.08 -17.26 17.55
N LEU A 9 3.10 -17.20 16.64
CA LEU A 9 1.79 -16.56 16.83
C LEU A 9 0.68 -17.61 16.80
N SER A 10 -0.31 -17.42 17.65
CA SER A 10 -1.55 -18.16 17.55
C SER A 10 -2.47 -17.48 16.55
N VAL A 11 -2.85 -18.19 15.50
CA VAL A 11 -3.80 -17.72 14.49
C VAL A 11 -5.09 -18.52 14.61
N ILE A 12 -6.21 -17.82 14.72
CA ILE A 12 -7.55 -18.43 14.65
C ILE A 12 -8.06 -18.21 13.24
N ALA A 13 -8.24 -19.31 12.50
CA ALA A 13 -8.74 -19.26 11.13
C ALA A 13 -10.23 -19.60 11.06
N ALA A 14 -10.93 -19.01 10.12
CA ALA A 14 -12.30 -19.38 9.79
C ALA A 14 -12.36 -20.86 9.30
N LYS A 15 -13.52 -21.50 9.52
CA LYS A 15 -13.72 -22.89 9.12
C LYS A 15 -13.52 -23.06 7.61
N GLY A 16 -12.64 -23.97 7.23
CA GLY A 16 -12.32 -24.28 5.84
C GLY A 16 -11.00 -23.69 5.36
N LEU A 17 -10.43 -22.75 6.09
CA LEU A 17 -9.09 -22.22 5.82
C LEU A 17 -8.01 -23.09 6.49
N GLN A 18 -6.87 -23.18 5.84
CA GLN A 18 -5.64 -23.78 6.37
C GLN A 18 -4.56 -22.72 6.43
N VAL A 19 -3.85 -22.64 7.54
CA VAL A 19 -2.76 -21.70 7.75
C VAL A 19 -1.47 -22.48 7.96
N SER A 20 -0.40 -22.07 7.31
CA SER A 20 0.94 -22.60 7.48
C SER A 20 1.97 -21.49 7.50
N VAL A 21 3.06 -21.72 8.22
CA VAL A 21 4.18 -20.78 8.27
C VAL A 21 5.06 -21.01 7.04
N VAL A 22 5.32 -19.95 6.27
CA VAL A 22 6.27 -19.98 5.15
C VAL A 22 7.70 -19.89 5.67
N SER A 23 8.00 -18.89 6.52
CA SER A 23 9.32 -18.70 7.14
C SER A 23 9.21 -17.93 8.45
N ASN A 24 10.11 -18.26 9.40
CA ASN A 24 10.32 -17.49 10.63
C ASN A 24 11.70 -16.79 10.63
N ALA A 25 12.41 -16.81 9.52
CA ALA A 25 13.76 -16.26 9.42
C ALA A 25 13.79 -14.83 8.84
N THR A 26 12.62 -14.26 8.53
CA THR A 26 12.48 -12.89 8.06
C THR A 26 12.70 -11.88 9.18
N ASN A 27 12.95 -10.63 8.81
CA ASN A 27 12.94 -9.54 9.79
C ASN A 27 11.53 -9.44 10.43
N PRO A 28 11.42 -9.26 11.75
CA PRO A 28 10.12 -9.17 12.43
C PRO A 28 9.28 -7.93 12.06
N LEU A 29 9.90 -6.92 11.44
CA LEU A 29 9.23 -5.74 10.89
C LEU A 29 9.01 -5.89 9.36
N ALA A 30 8.72 -7.09 8.90
CA ALA A 30 8.33 -7.31 7.51
C ALA A 30 6.89 -6.83 7.31
N ASP A 31 6.69 -5.96 6.35
CA ASP A 31 5.42 -5.38 5.99
C ASP A 31 4.93 -5.87 4.61
N GLN A 32 4.64 -4.98 3.68
CA GLN A 32 4.07 -5.35 2.39
C GLN A 32 4.95 -6.31 1.60
N ILE A 33 4.31 -7.12 0.77
CA ILE A 33 4.95 -8.24 0.06
C ILE A 33 4.61 -8.24 -1.43
N ALA A 34 5.48 -8.88 -2.23
CA ALA A 34 5.27 -9.06 -3.66
C ALA A 34 5.75 -10.42 -4.13
N LEU A 35 4.91 -11.15 -4.86
CA LEU A 35 5.28 -12.41 -5.50
C LEU A 35 6.14 -12.17 -6.75
N TRP A 36 7.11 -13.06 -7.01
CA TRP A 36 8.02 -12.96 -8.15
C TRP A 36 8.27 -14.33 -8.80
N PRO A 37 8.35 -14.42 -10.14
CA PRO A 37 8.26 -13.33 -11.13
C PRO A 37 6.82 -12.96 -11.51
N ASN A 38 5.83 -13.71 -11.07
CA ASN A 38 4.41 -13.52 -11.36
C ASN A 38 3.57 -14.23 -10.28
N ASP A 39 2.26 -14.06 -10.31
CA ASP A 39 1.35 -14.61 -9.30
C ASP A 39 0.85 -16.02 -9.67
N GLU A 40 1.01 -16.46 -10.96
CA GLU A 40 0.65 -17.81 -11.38
C GLU A 40 1.67 -18.86 -10.91
N HIS A 41 2.97 -18.51 -10.96
CA HIS A 41 4.06 -19.43 -10.63
C HIS A 41 5.16 -18.71 -9.86
N PRO A 42 4.87 -18.24 -8.64
CA PRO A 42 5.86 -17.52 -7.84
C PRO A 42 6.97 -18.47 -7.40
N THR A 43 8.21 -18.03 -7.55
CA THR A 43 9.40 -18.72 -7.06
C THR A 43 10.06 -18.00 -5.90
N HIS A 44 9.76 -16.73 -5.72
CA HIS A 44 10.29 -15.89 -4.67
C HIS A 44 9.20 -14.98 -4.11
N LEU A 45 9.38 -14.60 -2.86
CA LEU A 45 8.58 -13.59 -2.17
C LEU A 45 9.51 -12.46 -1.74
N PHE A 46 9.26 -11.26 -2.22
CA PHE A 46 9.90 -10.05 -1.74
C PHE A 46 9.07 -9.43 -0.65
N MET A 47 9.72 -8.82 0.34
CA MET A 47 9.07 -8.11 1.45
C MET A 47 9.81 -6.83 1.77
N ALA A 48 9.08 -5.76 1.92
CA ALA A 48 9.55 -4.52 2.47
C ALA A 48 9.78 -4.68 3.99
N ILE A 49 10.73 -3.94 4.55
CA ILE A 49 11.08 -4.04 5.98
C ILE A 49 11.01 -2.64 6.58
N GLU A 50 10.11 -2.46 7.48
CA GLU A 50 9.78 -1.19 8.11
C GLU A 50 10.76 -0.80 9.23
N THR A 51 12.03 -0.93 8.99
CA THR A 51 13.04 -0.50 9.96
C THR A 51 13.46 0.93 9.74
N GLY A 52 13.52 1.71 10.82
CA GLY A 52 14.10 3.05 10.79
C GLY A 52 15.56 3.03 10.32
N ARG A 53 15.94 4.02 9.51
CA ARG A 53 17.32 4.13 9.02
C ARG A 53 18.30 4.35 10.16
N ASN A 54 19.26 3.48 10.32
CA ASN A 54 20.37 3.67 11.25
C ASN A 54 21.46 4.58 10.67
N ALA A 55 22.40 5.03 11.53
CA ALA A 55 23.43 5.99 11.14
C ALA A 55 24.38 5.47 10.02
N THR A 56 24.50 4.14 9.87
CA THR A 56 25.36 3.51 8.86
C THR A 56 24.60 3.10 7.59
N GLY A 57 23.26 3.14 7.60
CA GLY A 57 22.43 2.70 6.48
C GLY A 57 22.46 1.18 6.27
N THR A 58 22.71 0.41 7.31
CA THR A 58 22.79 -1.07 7.26
C THR A 58 21.52 -1.77 7.75
N ASN A 59 20.49 -1.02 8.13
CA ASN A 59 19.16 -1.56 8.45
C ASN A 59 18.59 -2.27 7.21
N ALA A 60 18.02 -3.46 7.40
CA ALA A 60 17.30 -4.17 6.34
C ALA A 60 16.15 -3.29 5.83
N SER A 61 15.93 -3.26 4.53
CA SER A 61 14.87 -2.46 3.89
C SER A 61 14.10 -3.26 2.84
N LEU A 62 14.72 -4.28 2.25
CA LEU A 62 14.09 -5.23 1.36
C LEU A 62 14.72 -6.60 1.57
N GLN A 63 13.89 -7.59 1.81
CA GLN A 63 14.30 -9.00 1.87
C GLN A 63 13.62 -9.80 0.75
N VAL A 64 14.19 -10.95 0.45
CA VAL A 64 13.62 -11.93 -0.46
C VAL A 64 13.76 -13.34 0.11
N ILE A 65 12.72 -14.15 -0.07
CA ILE A 65 12.71 -15.59 0.22
C ILE A 65 12.69 -16.33 -1.11
N ASP A 66 13.56 -17.33 -1.28
CA ASP A 66 13.38 -18.35 -2.30
C ASP A 66 12.39 -19.40 -1.76
N LEU A 67 11.24 -19.52 -2.41
CA LEU A 67 10.16 -20.43 -2.01
C LEU A 67 10.46 -21.88 -2.33
N ASN A 68 11.54 -22.15 -3.11
CA ASN A 68 11.98 -23.50 -3.42
C ASN A 68 12.89 -24.04 -2.31
N GLY A 69 12.57 -25.21 -1.77
CA GLY A 69 13.37 -25.87 -0.76
C GLY A 69 12.99 -25.48 0.67
N ASN A 70 13.95 -25.03 1.47
CA ASN A 70 13.70 -24.59 2.86
C ASN A 70 13.67 -23.06 2.94
N PRO A 71 12.50 -22.42 3.04
CA PRO A 71 12.38 -20.96 3.07
C PRO A 71 13.16 -20.30 4.20
N ASP A 72 13.29 -20.92 5.39
CA ASP A 72 14.03 -20.35 6.53
C ASP A 72 15.53 -20.21 6.25
N SER A 73 16.11 -21.08 5.43
CA SER A 73 17.52 -20.97 5.04
C SER A 73 17.77 -20.11 3.79
N ASN A 74 16.71 -19.67 3.14
CA ASN A 74 16.75 -18.99 1.84
C ASN A 74 16.36 -17.52 1.91
N VAL A 75 16.25 -16.94 3.12
CA VAL A 75 16.03 -15.52 3.31
C VAL A 75 17.31 -14.74 3.12
N ARG A 76 17.30 -13.69 2.32
CA ARG A 76 18.42 -12.76 2.19
C ARG A 76 17.96 -11.30 2.11
N THR A 77 18.77 -10.40 2.63
CA THR A 77 18.59 -8.97 2.46
C THR A 77 19.11 -8.55 1.08
N VAL A 78 18.25 -7.87 0.32
CA VAL A 78 18.51 -7.34 -1.02
C VAL A 78 19.01 -5.91 -0.94
N LEU A 79 18.32 -5.08 -0.15
CA LEU A 79 18.57 -3.64 -0.02
C LEU A 79 18.61 -3.23 1.46
N THR A 80 19.46 -2.28 1.77
CA THR A 80 19.56 -1.63 3.08
C THR A 80 19.51 -0.11 2.95
N GLY A 81 19.16 0.56 4.05
CA GLY A 81 19.33 2.01 4.20
C GLY A 81 18.17 2.86 3.70
N LEU A 82 16.99 2.30 3.51
CA LEU A 82 15.74 3.06 3.48
C LEU A 82 15.33 3.48 4.90
N THR A 83 14.41 4.40 5.00
CA THR A 83 13.74 4.77 6.26
C THR A 83 12.33 4.23 6.20
N SER A 84 11.98 3.30 7.11
CA SER A 84 10.70 2.60 7.11
C SER A 84 10.33 2.14 5.69
N GLY A 85 10.87 1.00 5.28
CA GLY A 85 10.56 0.43 3.96
C GLY A 85 9.22 -0.26 4.06
N ASP A 86 8.18 0.29 3.42
CA ASP A 86 6.83 -0.22 3.54
C ASP A 86 6.25 -0.62 2.17
N PRO A 87 5.84 0.28 1.27
CA PRO A 87 5.16 -0.16 0.05
C PRO A 87 6.09 -0.95 -0.85
N ILE A 88 5.59 -2.07 -1.32
CA ILE A 88 6.26 -2.84 -2.35
C ILE A 88 5.25 -3.31 -3.40
N ARG A 89 5.62 -3.21 -4.67
CA ARG A 89 4.84 -3.81 -5.77
C ARG A 89 5.77 -4.34 -6.86
N ARG A 90 5.34 -5.41 -7.49
CA ARG A 90 5.89 -5.82 -8.79
C ARG A 90 5.26 -4.97 -9.87
N THR A 91 6.10 -4.36 -10.71
CA THR A 91 5.59 -3.54 -11.83
C THR A 91 5.18 -4.39 -13.02
N PRO A 92 4.21 -3.93 -13.84
CA PRO A 92 3.83 -4.64 -15.07
C PRO A 92 4.99 -4.86 -16.06
N TRP A 93 6.04 -4.08 -16.01
CA TRP A 93 7.23 -4.21 -16.86
C TRP A 93 8.36 -5.03 -16.25
N GLY A 94 8.14 -5.68 -15.11
CA GLY A 94 9.06 -6.67 -14.53
C GLY A 94 10.18 -6.09 -13.69
N THR A 95 9.90 -5.10 -12.87
CA THR A 95 10.77 -4.59 -11.81
C THR A 95 10.09 -4.69 -10.44
N ILE A 96 10.85 -4.53 -9.36
CA ILE A 96 10.28 -4.31 -8.03
C ILE A 96 10.36 -2.81 -7.72
N LEU A 97 9.26 -2.27 -7.24
CA LEU A 97 9.17 -0.93 -6.70
C LEU A 97 9.01 -1.02 -5.19
N VAL A 98 9.86 -0.34 -4.43
CA VAL A 98 9.81 -0.27 -2.97
C VAL A 98 9.91 1.18 -2.51
N GLY A 99 9.16 1.58 -1.51
CA GLY A 99 9.09 2.95 -1.00
C GLY A 99 9.53 3.11 0.44
N GLU A 100 9.57 4.37 0.85
CA GLU A 100 9.83 4.78 2.23
C GLU A 100 8.57 5.43 2.82
N GLU A 101 8.11 4.93 3.95
CA GLU A 101 7.09 5.55 4.78
C GLU A 101 7.75 6.60 5.69
N ALA A 102 8.04 7.73 5.12
CA ALA A 102 8.61 8.89 5.82
C ALA A 102 8.18 10.16 5.11
N GLY A 103 7.96 11.25 5.82
CA GLY A 103 7.45 12.49 5.23
C GLY A 103 8.29 13.07 4.07
N ASP A 104 9.56 12.68 3.96
CA ASP A 104 10.45 12.94 2.83
C ASP A 104 10.78 11.68 2.02
N GLY A 105 9.98 10.65 2.17
CA GLY A 105 10.17 9.33 1.59
C GLY A 105 10.23 9.35 0.07
N ALA A 106 10.81 8.31 -0.48
CA ALA A 106 11.03 8.17 -1.91
C ALA A 106 10.76 6.74 -2.38
N MET A 107 10.44 6.60 -3.66
CA MET A 107 10.35 5.31 -4.33
C MET A 107 11.68 4.92 -4.98
N TYR A 108 12.02 3.65 -4.87
CA TYR A 108 13.16 3.02 -5.52
C TYR A 108 12.71 1.87 -6.39
N GLU A 109 13.10 1.90 -7.65
CA GLU A 109 12.84 0.84 -8.62
C GLU A 109 14.07 -0.04 -8.77
N ILE A 110 13.87 -1.35 -8.69
CA ILE A 110 14.94 -2.36 -8.69
C ILE A 110 14.77 -3.24 -9.92
N PHE A 111 15.76 -3.16 -10.78
CA PHE A 111 15.91 -4.00 -11.97
C PHE A 111 16.68 -5.27 -11.64
N ASP A 112 16.28 -6.39 -12.26
CA ASP A 112 16.88 -7.69 -12.01
C ASP A 112 17.05 -8.01 -10.50
N PRO A 113 15.96 -7.97 -9.72
CA PRO A 113 16.03 -7.91 -8.25
C PRO A 113 16.61 -9.17 -7.62
N LEU A 114 16.63 -10.31 -8.34
CA LEU A 114 17.26 -11.52 -7.82
C LEU A 114 18.79 -11.47 -7.84
N HIS A 115 19.39 -10.64 -8.70
CA HIS A 115 20.83 -10.44 -8.77
C HIS A 115 21.33 -9.30 -7.88
N VAL A 116 20.45 -8.38 -7.47
CA VAL A 116 20.81 -7.32 -6.52
C VAL A 116 21.11 -7.93 -5.15
N GLY A 117 22.19 -7.48 -4.53
CA GLY A 117 22.55 -7.86 -3.17
C GLY A 117 23.06 -9.30 -3.03
N LEU A 118 23.50 -9.96 -4.12
CA LEU A 118 24.17 -11.26 -4.03
C LEU A 118 25.52 -11.12 -3.29
N GLY A 119 25.62 -11.79 -2.14
CA GLY A 119 26.81 -11.76 -1.27
C GLY A 119 26.89 -10.55 -0.33
N THR A 120 26.53 -9.36 -0.79
CA THR A 120 26.45 -8.15 0.06
C THR A 120 25.25 -7.32 -0.38
N PRO A 121 24.34 -6.97 0.53
CA PRO A 121 23.17 -6.14 0.19
C PRO A 121 23.56 -4.84 -0.51
N ALA A 122 22.78 -4.43 -1.50
CA ALA A 122 22.87 -3.08 -2.01
C ALA A 122 22.50 -2.09 -0.91
N MET A 123 23.13 -0.92 -0.88
CA MET A 123 22.91 0.05 0.20
C MET A 123 22.60 1.44 -0.37
N ILE A 124 21.55 2.08 0.13
CA ILE A 124 21.29 3.49 -0.12
C ILE A 124 22.25 4.32 0.72
N THR A 125 23.23 4.93 0.09
CA THR A 125 24.26 5.76 0.75
C THR A 125 23.82 7.20 0.94
N ASN A 126 22.92 7.69 0.08
CA ASN A 126 22.39 9.04 0.14
C ASN A 126 20.94 9.10 -0.33
N ARG A 127 19.99 9.22 0.62
CA ARG A 127 18.55 9.27 0.33
C ARG A 127 18.18 10.48 -0.54
N ALA A 128 18.76 11.65 -0.29
CA ALA A 128 18.41 12.87 -1.02
C ALA A 128 18.68 12.75 -2.53
N THR A 129 19.82 12.20 -2.90
CA THR A 129 20.21 12.04 -4.31
C THR A 129 19.81 10.69 -4.92
N GLY A 130 19.56 9.67 -4.10
CA GLY A 130 19.40 8.29 -4.52
C GLY A 130 20.73 7.55 -4.71
N GLY A 131 21.84 8.11 -4.19
CA GLY A 131 23.15 7.47 -4.25
C GLY A 131 23.13 6.12 -3.54
N ASN A 132 23.66 5.08 -4.20
CA ASN A 132 23.66 3.71 -3.68
C ASN A 132 24.87 2.92 -4.18
N THR A 133 25.06 1.72 -3.66
CA THR A 133 26.21 0.85 -4.00
C THR A 133 25.99 0.00 -5.25
N ASP A 134 24.77 -0.03 -5.79
CA ASP A 134 24.44 -0.71 -7.06
C ASP A 134 23.66 0.22 -8.02
N PRO A 135 24.32 1.24 -8.59
CA PRO A 135 23.68 2.24 -9.45
C PRO A 135 23.25 1.71 -10.82
N THR A 136 23.50 0.45 -11.13
CA THR A 136 23.07 -0.20 -12.36
C THR A 136 21.73 -0.89 -12.25
N HIS A 137 21.29 -1.20 -11.03
CA HIS A 137 20.03 -1.91 -10.80
C HIS A 137 19.07 -1.16 -9.84
N VAL A 138 19.55 -0.26 -8.99
CA VAL A 138 18.74 0.45 -7.99
C VAL A 138 18.62 1.92 -8.35
N PHE A 139 17.37 2.39 -8.59
CA PHE A 139 17.11 3.74 -9.07
C PHE A 139 16.07 4.46 -8.21
N LYS A 140 16.45 5.60 -7.61
CA LYS A 140 15.46 6.51 -6.98
C LYS A 140 14.58 7.13 -8.06
N ARG A 141 13.26 6.99 -7.95
CA ARG A 141 12.26 7.49 -8.90
C ARG A 141 11.70 8.84 -8.49
N LYS A 142 12.51 9.88 -8.64
CA LYS A 142 12.16 11.26 -8.25
C LYS A 142 10.89 11.80 -8.92
N ALA A 143 10.54 11.28 -10.10
CA ALA A 143 9.35 11.70 -10.81
C ALA A 143 8.04 11.37 -10.06
N LEU A 144 8.08 10.48 -9.06
CA LEU A 144 6.95 10.14 -8.19
C LEU A 144 6.78 11.12 -7.01
N GLY A 145 7.77 12.00 -6.75
CA GLY A 145 7.75 12.97 -5.65
C GLY A 145 8.25 12.40 -4.33
N ALA A 146 7.92 13.08 -3.24
CA ALA A 146 8.30 12.69 -1.87
C ALA A 146 7.10 12.84 -0.92
N LEU A 147 6.80 11.78 -0.18
CA LEU A 147 5.76 11.68 0.86
C LEU A 147 6.03 10.44 1.72
N ALA A 148 5.24 10.18 2.76
CA ALA A 148 5.19 8.86 3.39
C ALA A 148 4.37 7.95 2.49
N TYR A 149 5.07 7.08 1.77
CA TYR A 149 4.44 6.14 0.87
C TYR A 149 3.92 4.94 1.63
N GLU A 150 2.70 4.57 1.29
CA GLU A 150 2.04 3.35 1.69
C GLU A 150 1.68 2.52 0.45
N GLY A 151 0.41 2.26 0.19
CA GLY A 151 0.00 1.47 -0.96
C GLY A 151 0.17 2.10 -2.33
N LEU A 152 0.25 1.25 -3.33
CA LEU A 152 0.48 1.60 -4.72
C LEU A 152 -0.47 0.84 -5.63
N GLY A 153 -1.39 1.54 -6.27
CA GLY A 153 -2.20 0.98 -7.36
C GLY A 153 -1.54 1.23 -8.73
N ILE A 154 -0.86 0.23 -9.30
CA ILE A 154 -0.14 0.35 -10.58
C ILE A 154 -0.96 -0.24 -11.71
N LEU A 155 -1.38 0.59 -12.65
CA LEU A 155 -2.07 0.14 -13.85
C LEU A 155 -1.10 -0.38 -14.93
N PRO A 156 -1.57 -1.23 -15.86
CA PRO A 156 -0.70 -1.81 -16.90
C PRO A 156 0.04 -0.78 -17.76
N ASP A 157 -0.49 0.43 -17.95
CA ASP A 157 0.16 1.50 -18.70
C ASP A 157 1.19 2.31 -17.89
N GLY A 158 1.40 1.96 -16.63
CA GLY A 158 2.30 2.67 -15.72
C GLY A 158 1.66 3.86 -15.00
N THR A 159 0.39 4.17 -15.26
CA THR A 159 -0.36 5.10 -14.41
C THR A 159 -0.43 4.52 -13.01
N THR A 160 -0.04 5.30 -12.01
CA THR A 160 0.04 4.83 -10.62
C THR A 160 -0.73 5.77 -9.72
N TYR A 161 -1.50 5.19 -8.81
CA TYR A 161 -2.17 5.90 -7.73
C TYR A 161 -1.47 5.55 -6.42
N TYR A 162 -1.37 6.50 -5.50
CA TYR A 162 -0.75 6.31 -4.20
C TYR A 162 -1.25 7.33 -3.18
N GLY A 163 -1.19 6.98 -1.91
CA GLY A 163 -1.56 7.81 -0.76
C GLY A 163 -0.35 8.37 -0.03
N ASP A 164 -0.58 9.38 0.82
CA ASP A 164 0.35 9.87 1.83
C ASP A 164 -0.19 9.45 3.21
N GLU A 165 0.53 8.62 3.93
CA GLU A 165 0.20 8.29 5.33
C GLU A 165 0.44 9.54 6.18
N ARG A 166 -0.53 10.42 6.21
CA ARG A 166 -0.47 11.66 6.99
C ARG A 166 -1.71 11.77 7.87
N ARG A 167 -1.47 11.91 9.16
CA ARG A 167 -2.56 12.18 10.11
C ARG A 167 -3.04 13.63 9.96
N PRO A 168 -4.35 13.86 9.96
CA PRO A 168 -4.87 15.24 10.00
C PRO A 168 -4.49 15.91 11.31
N GLY A 169 -4.32 17.22 11.27
CA GLY A 169 -4.00 18.06 12.41
C GLY A 169 -4.82 19.36 12.39
N PRO A 170 -4.65 20.25 13.37
CA PRO A 170 -5.43 21.49 13.45
C PRO A 170 -5.33 22.39 12.21
N THR A 171 -4.26 22.22 11.41
CA THR A 171 -3.99 23.02 10.21
C THR A 171 -3.67 22.14 8.98
N THR A 172 -3.82 20.84 9.07
CA THR A 172 -3.49 19.90 8.00
C THR A 172 -4.66 18.99 7.66
N ALA A 173 -4.87 18.75 6.38
CA ALA A 173 -6.01 18.00 5.87
C ALA A 173 -5.92 16.48 6.02
N GLY A 174 -4.83 15.95 6.56
CA GLY A 174 -4.54 14.52 6.47
C GLY A 174 -3.80 14.18 5.19
N GLY A 175 -3.74 12.92 4.81
CA GLY A 175 -3.04 12.46 3.63
C GLY A 175 -3.85 12.61 2.35
N ALA A 176 -3.23 13.03 1.26
CA ALA A 176 -3.89 13.13 -0.03
C ALA A 176 -3.62 11.91 -0.92
N ILE A 177 -4.52 11.70 -1.87
CA ILE A 177 -4.35 10.71 -2.92
C ILE A 177 -3.78 11.39 -4.18
N TYR A 178 -2.79 10.75 -4.76
CA TYR A 178 -2.09 11.24 -5.94
C TYR A 178 -2.25 10.28 -7.11
N LYS A 179 -2.08 10.83 -8.31
CA LYS A 179 -1.99 10.09 -9.55
C LYS A 179 -0.72 10.50 -10.31
N TYR A 180 0.10 9.54 -10.61
CA TYR A 180 1.22 9.69 -11.53
C TYR A 180 0.82 9.19 -12.93
N VAL A 181 1.17 9.93 -13.96
CA VAL A 181 0.97 9.56 -15.36
C VAL A 181 2.31 9.60 -16.07
N PRO A 182 2.82 8.47 -16.57
CA PRO A 182 4.06 8.44 -17.35
C PRO A 182 4.03 9.40 -18.54
N ASP A 183 5.18 9.97 -18.88
CA ASP A 183 5.31 10.68 -20.13
C ASP A 183 5.11 9.69 -21.31
N PRO A 184 4.40 10.09 -22.39
CA PRO A 184 4.16 9.20 -23.53
C PRO A 184 5.42 8.59 -24.16
N THR A 185 6.60 9.19 -23.95
CA THR A 185 7.87 8.67 -24.48
C THR A 185 8.42 7.49 -23.69
N VAL A 186 7.94 7.28 -22.46
CA VAL A 186 8.33 6.19 -21.56
C VAL A 186 7.15 5.34 -21.10
N ALA A 187 5.93 5.66 -21.52
CA ALA A 187 4.73 4.90 -21.15
C ALA A 187 4.85 3.43 -21.60
N TYR A 188 4.46 2.51 -20.73
CA TYR A 188 4.47 1.10 -21.04
C TYR A 188 3.22 0.71 -21.83
N SER A 189 3.41 -0.06 -22.90
CA SER A 189 2.31 -0.51 -23.77
C SER A 189 2.34 -2.02 -24.02
N GLY A 190 3.24 -2.73 -23.31
CA GLY A 190 3.35 -4.19 -23.38
C GLY A 190 2.33 -4.91 -22.51
N LEU A 191 2.32 -6.24 -22.61
CA LEU A 191 1.64 -7.09 -21.65
C LEU A 191 2.47 -7.19 -20.35
N PRO A 192 1.85 -7.48 -19.21
CA PRO A 192 2.59 -7.71 -17.97
C PRO A 192 3.69 -8.75 -18.13
N VAL A 193 4.87 -8.45 -17.60
CA VAL A 193 6.04 -9.35 -17.67
C VAL A 193 5.89 -10.47 -16.63
N THR A 194 6.01 -11.71 -17.10
CA THR A 194 5.88 -12.90 -16.25
C THR A 194 7.19 -13.69 -16.10
N THR A 195 8.26 -13.24 -16.76
CA THR A 195 9.55 -13.97 -16.80
C THR A 195 10.57 -13.48 -15.79
N GLY A 196 10.30 -12.39 -15.09
CA GLY A 196 11.26 -11.76 -14.18
C GLY A 196 12.38 -10.97 -14.88
N ILE A 197 12.29 -10.79 -16.20
CA ILE A 197 13.23 -9.97 -16.99
C ILE A 197 12.52 -8.68 -17.38
N ALA A 198 13.05 -7.53 -16.92
CA ALA A 198 12.44 -6.24 -17.21
C ALA A 198 12.32 -5.97 -18.71
N ALA A 199 11.13 -5.57 -19.15
CA ALA A 199 10.84 -5.23 -20.55
C ALA A 199 11.34 -3.83 -20.96
N VAL A 200 11.80 -3.04 -20.00
CA VAL A 200 12.27 -1.66 -20.21
C VAL A 200 13.68 -1.48 -19.63
N SER A 201 14.41 -0.52 -20.15
CA SER A 201 15.66 -0.07 -19.52
C SER A 201 15.38 0.92 -18.39
N PRO A 202 16.33 1.17 -17.47
CA PRO A 202 16.14 2.15 -16.41
C PRO A 202 15.73 3.56 -16.88
N ALA A 203 16.26 4.00 -18.02
CA ALA A 203 15.91 5.29 -18.62
C ALA A 203 14.58 5.25 -19.39
N GLY A 204 14.14 4.07 -19.82
CA GLY A 204 12.86 3.83 -20.50
C GLY A 204 11.74 3.36 -19.56
N SER A 205 12.00 3.32 -18.26
CA SER A 205 10.97 2.98 -17.28
C SER A 205 9.87 4.04 -17.25
N PRO A 206 8.60 3.65 -17.12
CA PRO A 206 7.49 4.57 -16.90
C PRO A 206 7.74 5.57 -15.76
N TYR A 207 8.53 5.19 -14.75
CA TYR A 207 8.86 6.05 -13.63
C TYR A 207 10.08 6.97 -13.84
N ALA A 208 10.69 6.95 -15.03
CA ALA A 208 11.79 7.85 -15.34
C ALA A 208 11.33 9.29 -15.60
N LEU A 209 10.13 9.45 -16.18
CA LEU A 209 9.57 10.75 -16.55
C LEU A 209 8.04 10.70 -16.56
N GLY A 210 7.39 11.70 -15.98
CA GLY A 210 5.94 11.78 -15.95
C GLY A 210 5.41 13.01 -15.23
N LYS A 211 4.11 13.00 -14.93
CA LYS A 211 3.40 14.10 -14.27
C LYS A 211 2.61 13.61 -13.09
N ILE A 212 2.61 14.39 -12.02
CA ILE A 212 1.84 14.13 -10.82
C ILE A 212 0.60 15.02 -10.78
N TYR A 213 -0.48 14.45 -10.30
CA TYR A 213 -1.74 15.13 -10.04
C TYR A 213 -2.19 14.79 -8.61
N GLY A 214 -2.71 15.77 -7.88
CA GLY A 214 -3.35 15.55 -6.60
C GLY A 214 -4.88 15.54 -6.72
N MET A 215 -5.54 14.69 -5.95
CA MET A 215 -7.00 14.60 -5.95
C MET A 215 -7.63 15.73 -5.13
N ARG A 216 -8.64 16.38 -5.69
CA ARG A 216 -9.49 17.33 -4.97
C ARG A 216 -10.95 17.05 -5.29
N LEU A 217 -11.72 16.66 -4.27
CA LEU A 217 -13.14 16.42 -4.39
C LEU A 217 -13.96 17.70 -4.21
N GLY A 218 -15.21 17.63 -4.64
CA GLY A 218 -16.11 18.79 -4.65
C GLY A 218 -16.01 19.63 -5.93
N THR A 219 -16.93 20.55 -6.07
CA THR A 219 -17.08 21.37 -7.29
C THR A 219 -16.55 22.79 -7.11
N ASN A 220 -16.15 23.16 -5.92
CA ASN A 220 -15.84 24.53 -5.59
C ASN A 220 -14.32 24.74 -5.53
N SER A 221 -13.79 25.52 -6.46
CA SER A 221 -12.35 25.87 -6.51
C SER A 221 -11.87 26.69 -5.31
N GLY A 222 -12.80 27.20 -4.50
CA GLY A 222 -12.54 27.94 -3.27
C GLY A 222 -12.85 27.16 -2.01
N ASN A 223 -13.05 25.84 -2.12
CA ASN A 223 -13.34 25.00 -0.97
C ASN A 223 -12.14 24.97 -0.02
N THR A 224 -12.33 25.48 1.17
CA THR A 224 -11.33 25.46 2.26
C THR A 224 -11.44 24.19 3.11
N ASP A 225 -12.45 23.40 2.85
CA ASP A 225 -12.73 22.15 3.56
C ASP A 225 -11.90 20.98 3.04
N ASN A 226 -11.12 21.06 2.10
CA ASN A 226 -10.19 20.04 1.59
C ASN A 226 -10.68 18.56 1.70
N GLY A 227 -11.97 18.33 2.00
CA GLY A 227 -12.57 17.00 2.18
C GLY A 227 -11.87 16.18 3.25
N GLN A 228 -11.97 16.60 4.48
CA GLN A 228 -11.34 15.90 5.59
C GLN A 228 -11.95 14.51 5.81
N GLY A 229 -11.10 13.51 6.07
CA GLY A 229 -11.52 12.16 6.46
C GLY A 229 -12.32 11.45 5.38
N SER A 230 -13.61 11.37 5.53
CA SER A 230 -14.51 10.55 4.72
C SER A 230 -15.08 11.21 3.47
N GLU A 231 -14.40 12.19 2.88
CA GLU A 231 -14.88 12.88 1.68
C GLU A 231 -15.11 11.93 0.51
N ILE A 232 -16.28 12.01 -0.09
CA ILE A 232 -16.73 11.18 -1.21
C ILE A 232 -17.29 12.05 -2.35
N GLY A 233 -17.45 11.44 -3.52
CA GLY A 233 -18.11 12.06 -4.66
C GLY A 233 -17.16 12.39 -5.80
N LYS A 234 -17.58 13.31 -6.65
CA LYS A 234 -16.83 13.70 -7.86
C LYS A 234 -15.79 14.76 -7.56
N GLY A 235 -14.66 14.64 -8.24
CA GLY A 235 -13.57 15.58 -8.10
C GLY A 235 -12.85 15.93 -9.40
N VAL A 236 -11.66 16.48 -9.20
CA VAL A 236 -10.73 16.84 -10.26
C VAL A 236 -9.32 16.41 -9.87
N TRP A 237 -8.50 16.11 -10.86
CA TRP A 237 -7.06 15.96 -10.72
C TRP A 237 -6.38 17.31 -10.91
N VAL A 238 -5.81 17.85 -9.86
CA VAL A 238 -5.08 19.13 -9.87
C VAL A 238 -3.64 18.84 -10.27
N PRO A 239 -3.14 19.38 -11.39
CA PRO A 239 -1.77 19.15 -11.79
C PRO A 239 -0.79 19.77 -10.80
N ILE A 240 0.24 19.00 -10.44
CA ILE A 240 1.33 19.46 -9.59
C ILE A 240 2.49 19.84 -10.50
N THR A 241 3.01 21.05 -10.31
CA THR A 241 4.14 21.53 -11.11
C THR A 241 5.38 20.73 -10.74
N THR A 242 5.90 19.97 -11.68
CA THR A 242 7.14 19.20 -11.49
C THR A 242 8.34 20.12 -11.65
N VAL A 243 9.33 19.96 -10.78
CA VAL A 243 10.64 20.57 -10.92
C VAL A 243 11.54 19.69 -11.80
N PRO A 244 12.57 20.22 -12.47
CA PRO A 244 13.36 19.45 -13.43
C PRO A 244 14.03 18.19 -12.87
N ASP A 245 14.36 18.16 -11.58
CA ASP A 245 14.95 16.99 -10.92
C ASP A 245 13.91 16.05 -10.29
N GLY A 246 12.63 16.39 -10.39
CA GLY A 246 11.52 15.53 -10.01
C GLY A 246 11.29 15.34 -8.50
N ASN A 247 12.11 15.88 -7.64
CA ASN A 247 11.99 15.67 -6.19
C ASN A 247 11.03 16.69 -5.55
N ILE A 248 9.74 16.48 -5.72
CA ILE A 248 8.68 17.39 -5.24
C ILE A 248 8.23 16.94 -3.86
N ASP A 249 8.16 17.89 -2.91
CA ASP A 249 7.47 17.70 -1.64
C ASP A 249 5.95 17.73 -1.88
N LEU A 250 5.33 16.56 -1.81
CA LEU A 250 3.91 16.40 -2.11
C LEU A 250 3.01 16.86 -0.95
N ARG A 251 3.49 16.81 0.29
CA ARG A 251 2.78 17.39 1.45
C ARG A 251 2.65 18.90 1.34
N LEU A 252 3.73 19.57 0.95
CA LEU A 252 3.70 21.00 0.68
C LEU A 252 2.79 21.34 -0.51
N ALA A 253 2.81 20.50 -1.57
CA ALA A 253 1.92 20.66 -2.70
C ALA A 253 0.45 20.45 -2.28
N GLN A 254 0.14 19.48 -1.45
CA GLN A 254 -1.20 19.26 -0.89
C GLN A 254 -1.73 20.51 -0.21
N ASP A 255 -0.97 21.03 0.75
CA ASP A 255 -1.38 22.20 1.55
C ASP A 255 -1.61 23.43 0.65
N SER A 256 -0.73 23.66 -0.34
CA SER A 256 -0.81 24.81 -1.26
C SER A 256 -1.92 24.72 -2.30
N LEU A 257 -2.29 23.51 -2.70
CA LEU A 257 -3.31 23.24 -3.73
C LEU A 257 -4.67 22.89 -3.14
N HIS A 258 -4.78 22.82 -1.81
CA HIS A 258 -5.99 22.42 -1.09
C HIS A 258 -6.54 21.09 -1.61
N LEU A 259 -5.69 20.06 -1.62
CA LEU A 259 -6.11 18.71 -2.00
C LEU A 259 -6.94 18.08 -0.90
N THR A 260 -7.84 17.17 -1.28
CA THR A 260 -8.63 16.40 -0.32
C THR A 260 -7.71 15.53 0.53
N GLY A 261 -7.89 15.57 1.84
CA GLY A 261 -7.14 14.77 2.78
C GLY A 261 -8.00 13.70 3.45
N TYR A 262 -7.37 12.60 3.81
CA TYR A 262 -7.96 11.48 4.53
C TYR A 262 -7.16 11.18 5.78
N TYR A 263 -7.72 10.37 6.68
CA TYR A 263 -7.05 10.02 7.92
C TYR A 263 -6.16 8.79 7.71
N ARG A 264 -4.86 8.99 7.49
CA ARG A 264 -3.88 7.93 7.22
C ARG A 264 -4.36 7.04 6.05
N PRO A 265 -4.27 7.51 4.78
CA PRO A 265 -4.38 6.60 3.65
C PRO A 265 -3.21 5.61 3.68
N GLU A 266 -3.54 4.36 3.87
CA GLU A 266 -2.57 3.26 3.95
C GLU A 266 -2.49 2.52 2.61
N ASP A 267 -2.59 1.21 2.61
CA ASP A 267 -2.41 0.42 1.40
C ASP A 267 -3.45 0.74 0.33
N MET A 268 -3.06 0.52 -0.91
CA MET A 268 -3.88 0.78 -2.09
C MET A 268 -3.66 -0.29 -3.14
N ASP A 269 -4.73 -0.81 -3.70
CA ASP A 269 -4.65 -1.80 -4.76
C ASP A 269 -5.63 -1.53 -5.89
N VAL A 270 -5.34 -2.14 -7.04
CA VAL A 270 -6.10 -2.03 -8.29
C VAL A 270 -7.10 -3.17 -8.38
N ASP A 271 -8.36 -2.86 -8.62
CA ASP A 271 -9.35 -3.86 -9.03
C ASP A 271 -9.05 -4.36 -10.45
N GLU A 272 -8.28 -5.43 -10.55
CA GLU A 272 -7.87 -6.00 -11.84
C GLU A 272 -9.07 -6.48 -12.68
N ALA A 273 -10.13 -6.96 -12.02
CA ALA A 273 -11.34 -7.38 -12.73
C ALA A 273 -12.07 -6.19 -13.37
N ALA A 274 -12.09 -5.04 -12.70
CA ALA A 274 -12.62 -3.80 -13.27
C ALA A 274 -11.70 -3.27 -14.40
N VAL A 275 -10.39 -3.32 -14.21
CA VAL A 275 -9.40 -2.91 -15.22
C VAL A 275 -9.50 -3.75 -16.49
N ALA A 276 -9.71 -5.06 -16.38
CA ALA A 276 -9.95 -5.95 -17.51
C ALA A 276 -11.21 -5.57 -18.31
N GLN A 277 -12.16 -4.87 -17.67
CA GLN A 277 -13.36 -4.31 -18.32
C GLN A 277 -13.16 -2.86 -18.81
N GLY A 278 -11.95 -2.33 -18.69
CA GLY A 278 -11.62 -0.95 -19.07
C GLY A 278 -12.01 0.11 -18.02
N ILE A 279 -12.32 -0.29 -16.81
CA ILE A 279 -12.68 0.58 -15.69
C ILE A 279 -11.43 0.75 -14.79
N ARG A 280 -10.96 1.97 -14.63
CA ARG A 280 -9.83 2.29 -13.74
C ARG A 280 -10.36 2.44 -12.32
N ARG A 281 -10.46 1.32 -11.61
CA ARG A 281 -10.89 1.28 -10.20
C ARG A 281 -9.71 0.95 -9.32
N VAL A 282 -9.52 1.75 -8.27
CA VAL A 282 -8.58 1.49 -7.19
C VAL A 282 -9.28 1.69 -5.86
N CYS A 283 -8.89 0.91 -4.86
CA CYS A 283 -9.37 1.08 -3.51
C CYS A 283 -8.20 1.28 -2.57
N TRP A 284 -8.43 1.96 -1.45
CA TRP A 284 -7.44 2.16 -0.40
C TRP A 284 -8.09 2.12 0.97
N THR A 285 -7.30 1.87 1.96
CA THR A 285 -7.67 1.90 3.36
C THR A 285 -7.35 3.26 3.98
N ASN A 286 -8.15 3.67 4.93
CA ASN A 286 -7.84 4.76 5.85
C ASN A 286 -7.89 4.15 7.26
N THR A 287 -6.78 4.15 7.99
CA THR A 287 -6.73 3.53 9.33
C THR A 287 -7.65 4.23 10.31
N GLY A 288 -7.76 5.55 10.22
CA GLY A 288 -8.58 6.28 11.17
C GLY A 288 -7.92 6.45 12.54
N ARG A 289 -8.74 6.68 13.58
CA ARG A 289 -8.27 6.84 14.95
C ARG A 289 -9.43 6.88 15.93
N MET A 290 -9.30 6.25 17.10
CA MET A 290 -10.31 6.27 18.19
C MET A 290 -10.65 7.65 18.73
N SER A 291 -9.71 8.59 18.70
CA SER A 291 -9.96 9.97 19.12
C SER A 291 -9.38 10.95 18.13
N ASN A 292 -10.06 12.04 17.89
CA ASN A 292 -9.55 13.11 17.02
C ASN A 292 -8.34 13.88 17.61
N GLY A 293 -7.82 13.47 18.77
CA GLY A 293 -6.70 14.14 19.43
C GLY A 293 -6.91 15.64 19.66
N GLY A 294 -8.17 16.09 19.75
CA GLY A 294 -8.55 17.50 19.79
C GLY A 294 -8.62 18.16 18.41
N ASN A 295 -8.48 17.40 17.33
CA ASN A 295 -8.64 17.88 15.96
C ASN A 295 -10.12 17.89 15.59
N SER A 296 -10.67 19.07 15.35
CA SER A 296 -12.10 19.25 15.04
C SER A 296 -12.44 19.05 13.57
N VAL A 297 -11.47 18.76 12.72
CA VAL A 297 -11.68 18.59 11.28
C VAL A 297 -11.78 17.12 10.84
N VAL A 298 -11.56 16.18 11.76
CA VAL A 298 -11.74 14.74 11.48
C VAL A 298 -13.20 14.39 11.70
N GLU A 299 -13.82 13.81 10.70
CA GLU A 299 -15.17 13.31 10.82
C GLU A 299 -15.26 12.05 11.69
N GLU A 300 -16.40 11.84 12.34
CA GLU A 300 -16.62 10.68 13.21
C GLU A 300 -16.50 9.35 12.47
N ALA A 301 -16.88 9.32 11.20
CA ALA A 301 -16.77 8.12 10.37
C ALA A 301 -15.32 7.62 10.18
N ALA A 302 -14.33 8.51 10.27
CA ALA A 302 -12.92 8.14 10.19
C ALA A 302 -12.37 7.56 11.51
N THR A 303 -13.14 7.53 12.57
CA THR A 303 -12.68 7.08 13.90
C THR A 303 -12.23 5.63 13.91
N TYR A 304 -12.96 4.74 13.24
CA TYR A 304 -12.66 3.31 13.14
C TYR A 304 -11.97 2.93 11.83
N GLY A 305 -11.65 3.91 10.99
CA GLY A 305 -11.16 3.65 9.67
C GLY A 305 -12.25 3.32 8.65
N GLU A 306 -11.86 3.22 7.41
CA GLU A 306 -12.76 2.98 6.28
C GLU A 306 -12.00 2.44 5.06
N VAL A 307 -12.71 1.82 4.14
CA VAL A 307 -12.19 1.45 2.83
C VAL A 307 -12.87 2.32 1.79
N MET A 308 -12.06 3.02 1.03
CA MET A 308 -12.49 3.91 -0.03
C MET A 308 -12.20 3.29 -1.39
N CYS A 309 -13.10 3.49 -2.35
CA CYS A 309 -12.87 3.10 -3.72
C CYS A 309 -13.08 4.29 -4.66
N MET A 310 -12.24 4.37 -5.68
CA MET A 310 -12.30 5.41 -6.69
C MET A 310 -12.38 4.79 -8.09
N VAL A 311 -13.27 5.33 -8.91
CA VAL A 311 -13.24 5.13 -10.37
C VAL A 311 -12.67 6.40 -11.01
N ASP A 312 -11.58 6.27 -11.75
CA ASP A 312 -10.98 7.37 -12.50
C ASP A 312 -11.57 7.43 -13.92
N GLU A 313 -12.69 8.14 -14.07
CA GLU A 313 -13.44 8.23 -15.33
C GLU A 313 -12.66 8.97 -16.41
N LEU A 314 -12.30 8.30 -17.50
CA LEU A 314 -11.69 8.95 -18.67
C LEU A 314 -12.69 9.83 -19.42
N LYS A 315 -12.42 11.13 -19.60
CA LYS A 315 -13.34 12.05 -20.28
C LYS A 315 -13.14 12.12 -21.80
N THR A 316 -12.01 11.95 -22.32
CA THR A 316 -11.71 12.01 -23.77
C THR A 316 -10.82 10.86 -24.20
N GLY A 317 -10.86 9.75 -23.47
CA GLY A 317 -9.95 8.63 -23.67
C GLY A 317 -8.51 8.88 -23.20
N ALA A 318 -8.23 10.05 -22.60
CA ALA A 318 -6.90 10.40 -22.12
C ALA A 318 -6.86 10.41 -20.58
N VAL A 319 -5.94 9.68 -19.99
CA VAL A 319 -5.74 9.58 -18.52
C VAL A 319 -5.39 10.92 -17.87
N THR A 320 -4.79 11.84 -18.63
CA THR A 320 -4.52 13.22 -18.18
C THR A 320 -5.77 14.10 -18.10
N ASN A 321 -6.90 13.64 -18.65
CA ASN A 321 -8.19 14.34 -18.62
C ASN A 321 -9.28 13.38 -18.07
N SER A 322 -9.00 12.73 -16.97
CA SER A 322 -9.94 11.90 -16.25
C SER A 322 -10.49 12.64 -15.03
N ARG A 323 -11.49 12.07 -14.39
CA ARG A 323 -12.11 12.61 -13.18
C ARG A 323 -12.30 11.51 -12.14
N PRO A 324 -11.81 11.72 -10.91
CA PRO A 324 -12.05 10.77 -9.84
C PRO A 324 -13.52 10.84 -9.39
N PHE A 325 -14.08 9.68 -9.14
CA PHE A 325 -15.34 9.52 -8.42
C PHE A 325 -15.10 8.55 -7.27
N VAL A 326 -15.13 9.08 -6.04
CA VAL A 326 -14.81 8.34 -4.82
C VAL A 326 -16.07 7.93 -4.11
N THR A 327 -16.11 6.71 -3.62
CA THR A 327 -17.16 6.13 -2.79
C THR A 327 -16.54 5.51 -1.55
N ARG A 328 -17.27 5.52 -0.42
CA ARG A 328 -16.93 4.70 0.74
C ARG A 328 -17.44 3.31 0.47
N PHE A 329 -16.55 2.34 0.35
CA PHE A 329 -16.89 0.96 0.09
C PHE A 329 -17.24 0.21 1.39
N PHE A 330 -16.51 0.50 2.47
CA PHE A 330 -16.79 -0.06 3.78
C PHE A 330 -16.48 0.97 4.87
N ALA A 331 -17.33 1.08 5.86
CA ALA A 331 -17.11 1.92 7.04
C ALA A 331 -16.77 1.02 8.23
N GLY A 332 -15.67 1.32 8.89
CA GLY A 332 -15.25 0.64 10.12
C GLY A 332 -16.22 0.84 11.28
N GLY A 333 -16.08 0.02 12.27
CA GLY A 333 -16.87 0.00 13.51
C GLY A 333 -16.13 -0.73 14.63
N PRO A 334 -16.76 -0.89 15.79
CA PRO A 334 -16.12 -1.57 16.93
C PRO A 334 -15.69 -3.01 16.69
N ASP A 335 -16.23 -3.66 15.67
CA ASP A 335 -15.93 -5.07 15.35
C ASP A 335 -14.88 -5.22 14.27
N ALA A 336 -14.78 -4.26 13.34
CA ALA A 336 -13.81 -4.22 12.25
C ALA A 336 -13.30 -2.78 12.12
N ASN A 337 -12.02 -2.57 12.36
CA ASN A 337 -11.48 -1.22 12.54
C ASN A 337 -10.00 -1.13 12.13
N PHE A 338 -9.49 0.09 12.06
CA PHE A 338 -8.08 0.41 11.79
C PHE A 338 -7.52 -0.34 10.59
N PHE A 339 -8.19 -0.23 9.44
CA PHE A 339 -7.77 -0.93 8.22
C PHE A 339 -6.47 -0.34 7.68
N ASP A 340 -5.54 -1.24 7.46
CA ASP A 340 -4.23 -0.92 6.95
C ASP A 340 -4.03 -1.53 5.55
N ASN A 341 -3.67 -2.80 5.43
CA ASN A 341 -3.41 -3.43 4.14
C ASN A 341 -4.68 -3.96 3.47
N LEU A 342 -4.65 -4.06 2.15
CA LEU A 342 -5.73 -4.65 1.35
C LEU A 342 -5.20 -5.37 0.10
N ASP A 343 -5.97 -6.34 -0.36
CA ASP A 343 -5.75 -6.98 -1.67
C ASP A 343 -7.07 -7.53 -2.24
N PHE A 344 -7.20 -7.51 -3.55
CA PHE A 344 -8.36 -8.08 -4.24
C PHE A 344 -8.19 -9.57 -4.50
N GLN A 345 -9.17 -10.37 -4.07
CA GLN A 345 -9.19 -11.79 -4.43
C GLN A 345 -9.47 -11.95 -5.93
N PRO A 346 -8.52 -12.52 -6.70
CA PRO A 346 -8.67 -12.70 -8.15
C PRO A 346 -10.00 -13.34 -8.56
N GLY A 347 -10.64 -12.78 -9.55
CA GLY A 347 -11.84 -13.33 -10.18
C GLY A 347 -13.14 -13.28 -9.37
N THR A 348 -13.13 -12.76 -8.14
CA THR A 348 -14.31 -12.81 -7.25
C THR A 348 -14.93 -11.46 -6.93
N GLY A 349 -14.18 -10.37 -7.09
CA GLY A 349 -14.59 -9.02 -6.65
C GLY A 349 -14.59 -8.83 -5.12
N ARG A 350 -14.13 -9.84 -4.35
CA ARG A 350 -13.94 -9.73 -2.91
C ARG A 350 -12.61 -9.05 -2.63
N MET A 351 -12.53 -8.42 -1.48
CA MET A 351 -11.33 -7.76 -0.99
C MET A 351 -11.00 -8.30 0.39
N VAL A 352 -9.73 -8.53 0.67
CA VAL A 352 -9.26 -8.77 2.03
C VAL A 352 -8.70 -7.46 2.56
N VAL A 353 -8.98 -7.17 3.83
CA VAL A 353 -8.43 -6.03 4.57
C VAL A 353 -7.90 -6.51 5.91
N LEU A 354 -6.82 -5.91 6.35
CA LEU A 354 -6.10 -6.22 7.57
C LEU A 354 -6.21 -5.04 8.53
N GLU A 355 -6.21 -5.31 9.83
CA GLU A 355 -6.29 -4.30 10.87
C GLU A 355 -4.91 -4.00 11.47
N ASP A 356 -4.58 -2.70 11.61
CA ASP A 356 -3.45 -2.19 12.39
C ASP A 356 -3.96 -1.58 13.70
N GLY A 357 -4.11 -2.40 14.70
CA GLY A 357 -4.42 -1.92 16.03
C GLY A 357 -5.62 -2.57 16.70
N GLU A 358 -5.89 -2.12 17.89
CA GLU A 358 -6.90 -2.67 18.79
C GLU A 358 -7.81 -1.58 19.34
N VAL A 359 -9.05 -1.94 19.54
CA VAL A 359 -10.06 -1.09 20.20
C VAL A 359 -10.61 -1.77 21.45
N GLU A 360 -10.73 -1.01 22.53
CA GLU A 360 -11.47 -1.45 23.71
C GLU A 360 -12.97 -1.35 23.46
N VAL A 361 -13.67 -2.48 23.49
CA VAL A 361 -15.13 -2.56 23.37
C VAL A 361 -15.72 -2.99 24.70
N VAL A 362 -16.66 -2.22 25.20
CA VAL A 362 -17.43 -2.57 26.43
C VAL A 362 -18.58 -3.49 26.03
N THR A 363 -18.56 -4.70 26.52
CA THR A 363 -19.59 -5.71 26.29
C THR A 363 -20.32 -6.07 27.60
N ASP A 364 -21.36 -6.90 27.52
CA ASP A 364 -22.04 -7.45 28.70
C ASP A 364 -21.14 -8.33 29.57
N HIS A 365 -19.98 -8.73 29.03
CA HIS A 365 -18.99 -9.58 29.72
C HIS A 365 -17.78 -8.79 30.23
N GLY A 366 -17.73 -7.49 30.04
CA GLY A 366 -16.64 -6.60 30.42
C GLY A 366 -16.04 -5.87 29.24
N THR A 367 -14.83 -5.34 29.42
CA THR A 367 -14.05 -4.73 28.34
C THR A 367 -13.30 -5.83 27.59
N GLU A 368 -13.44 -5.87 26.28
CA GLU A 368 -12.73 -6.77 25.36
C GLU A 368 -11.87 -5.92 24.43
N LEU A 369 -10.65 -6.38 24.16
CA LEU A 369 -9.84 -5.85 23.06
C LEU A 369 -10.25 -6.56 21.77
N ARG A 370 -10.44 -5.79 20.72
CA ARG A 370 -10.76 -6.25 19.38
C ARG A 370 -9.87 -5.54 18.36
N GLY A 371 -9.33 -6.30 17.44
CA GLY A 371 -8.40 -5.83 16.44
C GLY A 371 -7.41 -6.92 16.04
N ASN A 372 -6.47 -6.56 15.18
CA ASN A 372 -5.48 -7.46 14.60
C ASN A 372 -6.14 -8.67 13.90
N ASP A 373 -7.26 -8.39 13.27
CA ASP A 373 -8.07 -9.34 12.51
C ASP A 373 -7.86 -9.16 10.99
N VAL A 374 -8.15 -10.19 10.25
CA VAL A 374 -8.19 -10.15 8.78
C VAL A 374 -9.62 -10.39 8.34
N TRP A 375 -10.15 -9.47 7.56
CA TRP A 375 -11.53 -9.47 7.09
C TRP A 375 -11.60 -9.67 5.58
N MET A 376 -12.57 -10.43 5.13
CA MET A 376 -12.96 -10.48 3.74
C MET A 376 -14.22 -9.65 3.54
N LEU A 377 -14.10 -8.57 2.77
CA LEU A 377 -15.23 -7.75 2.37
C LEU A 377 -15.92 -8.41 1.16
N LEU A 378 -17.23 -8.47 1.22
CA LEU A 378 -18.05 -8.96 0.11
C LEU A 378 -18.13 -7.86 -0.96
N PRO A 379 -18.31 -8.22 -2.25
CA PRO A 379 -18.56 -7.22 -3.27
C PRO A 379 -19.85 -6.44 -2.99
N ASP A 380 -19.98 -5.28 -3.60
CA ASP A 380 -21.26 -4.59 -3.78
C ASP A 380 -22.18 -5.50 -4.61
N GLY A 381 -23.30 -5.89 -4.05
CA GLY A 381 -24.26 -6.78 -4.66
C GLY A 381 -25.24 -6.05 -5.60
N ASP A 382 -26.47 -6.60 -5.69
CA ASP A 382 -27.49 -6.07 -6.58
C ASP A 382 -28.41 -5.02 -5.92
N ASP A 383 -28.03 -4.46 -4.78
CA ASP A 383 -28.84 -3.46 -4.10
C ASP A 383 -28.69 -2.04 -4.72
N ARG A 384 -28.91 -0.97 -4.01
CA ARG A 384 -28.95 0.38 -4.57
C ARG A 384 -27.84 1.29 -4.07
N ASP A 385 -26.97 0.77 -3.24
CA ASP A 385 -25.79 1.53 -2.82
C ASP A 385 -24.51 1.00 -3.49
N VAL A 386 -23.38 1.47 -3.07
CA VAL A 386 -22.06 1.14 -3.63
C VAL A 386 -21.14 0.60 -2.55
N GLN A 387 -21.73 0.12 -1.45
CA GLN A 387 -21.01 -0.38 -0.30
C GLN A 387 -20.88 -1.90 -0.39
N SER A 388 -19.93 -2.43 0.34
CA SER A 388 -19.78 -3.88 0.54
C SER A 388 -21.02 -4.44 1.21
N ASP A 389 -21.52 -5.58 0.72
CA ASP A 389 -22.64 -6.33 1.32
C ASP A 389 -22.31 -6.91 2.72
N GLY A 390 -21.13 -6.73 3.21
CA GLY A 390 -20.69 -7.13 4.54
C GLY A 390 -19.25 -7.57 4.62
N ALA A 391 -18.83 -7.89 5.85
CA ALA A 391 -17.48 -8.34 6.16
C ALA A 391 -17.52 -9.70 6.86
N ILE A 392 -16.58 -10.57 6.52
CA ILE A 392 -16.41 -11.89 7.15
C ILE A 392 -15.01 -11.92 7.75
N ARG A 393 -14.89 -12.08 9.07
CA ARG A 393 -13.61 -12.29 9.72
C ARG A 393 -13.05 -13.66 9.34
N ILE A 394 -11.91 -13.67 8.66
CA ILE A 394 -11.28 -14.88 8.15
C ILE A 394 -10.11 -15.35 9.00
N LEU A 395 -9.35 -14.43 9.58
CA LEU A 395 -8.28 -14.74 10.54
C LEU A 395 -8.37 -13.80 11.74
N SER A 396 -7.82 -14.24 12.86
CA SER A 396 -7.67 -13.46 14.08
C SER A 396 -6.33 -13.80 14.70
N LEU A 397 -5.54 -12.81 15.04
CA LEU A 397 -4.32 -13.00 15.82
C LEU A 397 -4.67 -13.02 17.31
N THR A 398 -4.05 -13.91 18.08
CA THR A 398 -4.22 -13.99 19.52
C THR A 398 -3.10 -13.31 20.29
N ASP A 399 -2.10 -12.82 19.58
CA ASP A 399 -1.02 -11.99 20.11
C ASP A 399 -1.40 -10.53 19.87
N THR A 400 -1.71 -9.82 20.93
CA THR A 400 -2.15 -8.42 20.89
C THR A 400 -1.02 -7.44 20.52
N GLY A 401 0.23 -7.91 20.49
CA GLY A 401 1.38 -7.14 20.02
C GLY A 401 1.75 -7.38 18.56
N ALA A 402 1.02 -8.24 17.87
CA ALA A 402 1.30 -8.59 16.47
C ALA A 402 0.29 -7.94 15.54
N GLU A 403 0.79 -7.29 14.52
CA GLU A 403 0.03 -6.67 13.47
C GLU A 403 0.00 -7.59 12.23
N PRO A 404 -1.16 -7.95 11.69
CA PRO A 404 -1.25 -8.58 10.38
C PRO A 404 -0.99 -7.51 9.32
N THR A 405 0.09 -7.68 8.55
CA THR A 405 0.44 -6.78 7.47
C THR A 405 0.64 -7.53 6.16
N GLY A 406 0.77 -6.83 5.07
CA GLY A 406 1.06 -7.35 3.75
C GLY A 406 0.22 -8.58 3.39
N TRP A 407 -0.67 -8.47 2.46
CA TRP A 407 -1.47 -9.59 1.95
C TRP A 407 -1.35 -9.67 0.45
N ILE A 408 -1.13 -10.84 -0.09
CA ILE A 408 -1.14 -11.06 -1.52
C ILE A 408 -1.74 -12.42 -1.88
N PHE A 409 -2.66 -12.44 -2.83
CA PHE A 409 -3.16 -13.66 -3.43
C PHE A 409 -2.24 -14.17 -4.53
N ASP A 410 -2.18 -15.50 -4.70
CA ASP A 410 -1.73 -16.06 -5.97
C ASP A 410 -2.81 -15.85 -7.05
N ALA A 411 -2.47 -16.11 -8.30
CA ALA A 411 -3.40 -15.91 -9.42
C ALA A 411 -4.66 -16.79 -9.34
N SER A 412 -4.66 -17.88 -8.56
CA SER A 412 -5.85 -18.72 -8.37
C SER A 412 -6.89 -18.06 -7.46
N GLY A 413 -6.45 -17.14 -6.59
CA GLY A 413 -7.27 -16.58 -5.52
C GLY A 413 -7.63 -17.58 -4.41
N GLU A 414 -7.06 -18.78 -4.44
CA GLU A 414 -7.29 -19.83 -3.42
C GLU A 414 -6.21 -19.85 -2.35
N THR A 415 -5.03 -19.31 -2.66
CA THR A 415 -3.89 -19.20 -1.75
C THR A 415 -3.51 -17.74 -1.56
N ALA A 416 -3.27 -17.34 -0.33
CA ALA A 416 -2.72 -16.03 0.00
C ALA A 416 -1.52 -16.17 0.94
N THR A 417 -0.62 -15.22 0.87
CA THR A 417 0.52 -15.07 1.79
C THR A 417 0.37 -13.73 2.50
N SER A 418 0.70 -13.70 3.78
CA SER A 418 0.68 -12.50 4.62
C SER A 418 1.90 -12.49 5.53
N THR A 419 2.29 -11.32 5.97
CA THR A 419 3.28 -11.09 7.01
C THR A 419 2.59 -10.77 8.33
N PHE A 420 3.29 -10.97 9.44
CA PHE A 420 2.84 -10.58 10.77
C PHE A 420 3.99 -9.87 11.45
N ASN A 421 3.84 -8.57 11.66
CA ASN A 421 4.80 -7.76 12.37
C ASN A 421 4.70 -8.05 13.88
N THR A 422 5.80 -8.45 14.51
CA THR A 422 5.81 -8.87 15.92
C THR A 422 6.47 -7.86 16.85
N GLU A 423 7.00 -6.76 16.34
CA GLU A 423 7.73 -5.76 17.13
C GLU A 423 7.07 -4.38 17.17
N TYR A 424 5.96 -4.18 16.47
CA TYR A 424 5.45 -2.84 16.15
C TYR A 424 4.83 -2.08 17.34
N GLN A 425 4.33 -2.68 18.33
CA GLN A 425 3.33 -2.11 19.25
C GLN A 425 3.82 -1.30 20.46
N THR A 426 5.00 -0.72 20.50
CA THR A 426 5.42 -0.04 21.74
C THR A 426 5.54 1.48 21.72
N SER A 427 5.33 2.18 20.60
CA SER A 427 5.65 3.60 20.51
C SER A 427 4.59 4.56 19.98
N GLU A 428 3.52 4.08 19.35
CA GLU A 428 2.46 4.96 18.83
C GLU A 428 1.10 4.60 19.45
N PRO A 429 0.52 5.46 20.30
CA PRO A 429 -0.89 5.29 20.66
C PRO A 429 -1.76 5.58 19.45
N CYS A 430 -2.51 4.58 19.01
CA CYS A 430 -3.56 4.70 18.01
C CYS A 430 -4.53 5.84 18.32
#